data_eef3980111b968af4fe6126d373c77b9
#
_entry.id   eef3980111b968af4fe6126d373c77b9
#
_cell.length_a   1.000
_cell.length_b   1.000
_cell.length_c   1.000
_cell.angle_alpha   90.00
_cell.angle_beta   90.00
_cell.angle_gamma   90.00
#
_symmetry.space_group_name_H-M   'P 1'
#
loop_
_entity.id
_entity.type
_entity.pdbx_description
1 polymer ?
#
loop_
_entity_poly.entity_id
_entity_poly.type
_entity_poly.pdbx_seq_one_letter_code
_entity_poly.pdbx_strand_id
1 'polypeptide(L)'
;MPTVTVVPSDSLIIVDGAALVFTYVAPENLHALQWRGDTGHTEWTDGPNKLLIAEDYDEQVAPYVKLWQAEKARLEKKAAEEAAARALPDAKSAKQSEIQNGYDAALAASLTMPAASPTAQDVSIGAALLAVEDAEGLAYVQALHSARRDDLLAAVEAAETVEAVQAVVVDYGV
;
A
#
# COMPACT_ATOMS: atom_id res chain seq x y z
N MET A 1 27.14 -20.72 4.93
CA MET A 1 25.77 -21.30 5.07
C MET A 1 24.90 -20.32 5.86
N PRO A 2 23.57 -20.29 5.67
CA PRO A 2 22.70 -19.41 6.45
C PRO A 2 22.62 -19.80 7.91
N THR A 3 22.24 -18.87 8.79
CA THR A 3 21.82 -19.19 10.16
C THR A 3 20.35 -19.58 10.13
N VAL A 4 20.02 -20.74 10.73
CA VAL A 4 18.64 -21.28 10.71
C VAL A 4 18.19 -21.65 12.11
N THR A 5 16.95 -21.26 12.44
CA THR A 5 16.26 -21.72 13.64
C THR A 5 14.88 -22.23 13.22
N VAL A 6 14.53 -23.42 13.67
CA VAL A 6 13.22 -24.06 13.44
C VAL A 6 12.59 -24.39 14.76
N VAL A 7 11.35 -23.97 14.99
CA VAL A 7 10.56 -24.29 16.18
C VAL A 7 9.19 -24.79 15.72
N PRO A 8 9.01 -26.11 15.58
CA PRO A 8 7.77 -26.69 15.03
C PRO A 8 6.52 -26.37 15.85
N SER A 9 6.61 -26.32 17.18
CA SER A 9 5.47 -25.97 18.05
C SER A 9 4.89 -24.58 17.76
N ASP A 10 5.73 -23.66 17.30
CA ASP A 10 5.36 -22.27 16.98
C ASP A 10 5.12 -22.07 15.48
N SER A 11 5.22 -23.15 14.68
CA SER A 11 5.17 -23.08 13.21
C SER A 11 6.18 -22.07 12.64
N LEU A 12 7.34 -21.93 13.29
CA LEU A 12 8.31 -20.87 13.08
C LEU A 12 9.56 -21.39 12.39
N ILE A 13 9.99 -20.73 11.33
CA ILE A 13 11.31 -20.88 10.72
C ILE A 13 11.97 -19.50 10.60
N ILE A 14 13.21 -19.38 11.08
CA ILE A 14 14.03 -18.18 10.98
C ILE A 14 15.23 -18.50 10.11
N VAL A 15 15.46 -17.71 9.06
CA VAL A 15 16.66 -17.81 8.20
C VAL A 15 17.34 -16.44 8.18
N ASP A 16 18.62 -16.40 8.55
CA ASP A 16 19.43 -15.17 8.63
C ASP A 16 18.75 -14.02 9.40
N GLY A 17 18.05 -14.37 10.50
CA GLY A 17 17.33 -13.44 11.35
C GLY A 17 15.93 -13.04 10.85
N ALA A 18 15.51 -13.44 9.64
CA ALA A 18 14.19 -13.20 9.13
C ALA A 18 13.23 -14.35 9.51
N ALA A 19 12.22 -14.05 10.32
CA ALA A 19 11.26 -15.01 10.85
C ALA A 19 10.02 -15.10 9.97
N LEU A 20 9.55 -16.33 9.68
CA LEU A 20 8.26 -16.62 9.08
C LEU A 20 7.50 -17.62 9.92
N VAL A 21 6.21 -17.38 10.11
CA VAL A 21 5.28 -18.26 10.82
C VAL A 21 4.29 -18.83 9.80
N PHE A 22 4.34 -20.13 9.56
CA PHE A 22 3.47 -20.82 8.60
C PHE A 22 3.43 -22.31 8.90
N THR A 23 2.40 -23.01 8.42
CA THR A 23 2.25 -24.44 8.62
C THR A 23 3.22 -25.22 7.72
N TYR A 24 4.00 -26.09 8.32
CA TYR A 24 4.89 -27.04 7.64
C TYR A 24 4.93 -28.37 8.38
N VAL A 25 5.50 -29.39 7.74
CA VAL A 25 5.66 -30.72 8.33
C VAL A 25 7.08 -30.83 8.89
N ALA A 26 7.16 -31.21 10.15
CA ALA A 26 8.41 -31.55 10.82
C ALA A 26 8.26 -32.90 11.53
N PRO A 27 9.34 -33.58 11.93
CA PRO A 27 9.27 -34.76 12.80
C PRO A 27 8.49 -34.44 14.10
N GLU A 28 7.59 -35.34 14.50
CA GLU A 28 6.64 -35.11 15.61
C GLU A 28 7.31 -34.74 16.93
N ASN A 29 8.52 -35.31 17.18
CA ASN A 29 9.25 -35.12 18.43
C ASN A 29 10.36 -34.07 18.29
N LEU A 30 10.49 -33.37 17.17
CA LEU A 30 11.45 -32.28 17.01
C LEU A 30 10.96 -31.05 17.79
N HIS A 31 11.70 -30.71 18.85
CA HIS A 31 11.43 -29.51 19.64
C HIS A 31 12.00 -28.26 18.95
N ALA A 32 13.29 -28.31 18.60
CA ALA A 32 13.94 -27.22 17.87
C ALA A 32 15.10 -27.74 17.01
N LEU A 33 15.44 -27.00 15.95
CA LEU A 33 16.68 -27.12 15.20
C LEU A 33 17.34 -25.75 15.19
N GLN A 34 18.62 -25.73 15.50
CA GLN A 34 19.44 -24.52 15.41
C GLN A 34 20.70 -24.83 14.59
N TRP A 35 20.96 -23.96 13.62
CA TRP A 35 22.12 -24.05 12.73
C TRP A 35 22.84 -22.72 12.63
N ARG A 36 24.17 -22.73 12.79
CA ARG A 36 24.98 -21.52 12.69
C ARG A 36 26.36 -21.85 12.11
N GLY A 37 26.68 -21.23 10.97
CA GLY A 37 27.93 -21.49 10.27
C GLY A 37 27.99 -22.92 9.70
N ASP A 38 28.84 -23.78 10.27
CA ASP A 38 29.07 -25.14 9.80
C ASP A 38 28.58 -26.20 10.79
N THR A 39 27.94 -25.80 11.87
CA THR A 39 27.45 -26.69 12.92
C THR A 39 26.08 -26.27 13.42
N GLY A 40 25.37 -27.21 14.02
CA GLY A 40 24.09 -26.98 14.63
C GLY A 40 23.73 -28.08 15.61
N HIS A 41 22.48 -28.07 16.06
CA HIS A 41 21.93 -29.14 16.86
C HIS A 41 20.41 -29.24 16.66
N THR A 42 19.89 -30.43 16.91
CA THR A 42 18.47 -30.68 17.07
C THR A 42 18.16 -30.98 18.52
N GLU A 43 17.06 -30.43 19.00
CA GLU A 43 16.50 -30.69 20.31
C GLU A 43 15.25 -31.57 20.14
N TRP A 44 15.11 -32.62 20.97
CA TRP A 44 14.02 -33.58 20.86
C TRP A 44 13.26 -33.63 22.19
N THR A 45 11.94 -33.78 22.09
CA THR A 45 11.10 -33.85 23.33
C THR A 45 11.23 -35.18 24.06
N ASP A 46 11.63 -36.23 23.38
CA ASP A 46 11.67 -37.60 23.90
C ASP A 46 13.05 -38.28 23.75
N GLY A 47 14.09 -37.52 23.45
CA GLY A 47 15.42 -38.06 23.23
C GLY A 47 16.55 -37.07 23.51
N PRO A 48 17.81 -37.53 23.41
CA PRO A 48 18.96 -36.64 23.57
C PRO A 48 19.09 -35.70 22.34
N ASN A 49 19.61 -34.50 22.60
CA ASN A 49 19.98 -33.57 21.55
C ASN A 49 21.05 -34.17 20.65
N LYS A 50 20.94 -33.95 19.33
CA LYS A 50 21.92 -34.42 18.37
C LYS A 50 22.72 -33.23 17.81
N LEU A 51 24.04 -33.31 17.89
CA LEU A 51 24.93 -32.35 17.21
C LEU A 51 24.86 -32.59 15.71
N LEU A 52 24.79 -31.52 14.93
CA LEU A 52 24.85 -31.51 13.47
C LEU A 52 26.18 -30.91 13.02
N ILE A 53 26.78 -31.52 12.03
CA ILE A 53 28.02 -31.08 11.36
C ILE A 53 27.73 -30.69 9.90
N ALA A 54 28.73 -30.17 9.18
CA ALA A 54 28.54 -29.64 7.84
C ALA A 54 27.89 -30.63 6.85
N GLU A 55 28.20 -31.91 6.98
CA GLU A 55 27.64 -32.99 6.14
C GLU A 55 26.14 -33.24 6.39
N ASP A 56 25.61 -32.88 7.57
CA ASP A 56 24.19 -33.02 7.91
C ASP A 56 23.33 -31.90 7.28
N TYR A 57 23.93 -30.83 6.78
CA TYR A 57 23.22 -29.64 6.31
C TYR A 57 22.16 -29.94 5.26
N ASP A 58 22.53 -30.66 4.20
CA ASP A 58 21.66 -30.91 3.06
C ASP A 58 20.44 -31.75 3.43
N GLU A 59 20.61 -32.68 4.38
CA GLU A 59 19.54 -33.57 4.82
C GLU A 59 18.67 -32.94 5.93
N GLN A 60 19.29 -32.29 6.90
CA GLN A 60 18.59 -31.86 8.13
C GLN A 60 18.17 -30.39 8.12
N VAL A 61 18.89 -29.52 7.43
CA VAL A 61 18.71 -28.05 7.51
C VAL A 61 18.16 -27.48 6.19
N ALA A 62 18.74 -27.84 5.06
CA ALA A 62 18.36 -27.30 3.75
C ALA A 62 16.86 -27.46 3.41
N PRO A 63 16.16 -28.53 3.81
CA PRO A 63 14.72 -28.64 3.60
C PRO A 63 13.93 -27.49 4.25
N TYR A 64 14.29 -27.07 5.45
CA TYR A 64 13.62 -25.96 6.14
C TYR A 64 13.93 -24.61 5.50
N VAL A 65 15.15 -24.42 5.00
CA VAL A 65 15.51 -23.24 4.21
C VAL A 65 14.69 -23.15 2.94
N LYS A 66 14.47 -24.27 2.24
CA LYS A 66 13.60 -24.33 1.04
C LYS A 66 12.15 -24.02 1.36
N LEU A 67 11.61 -24.54 2.48
CA LEU A 67 10.26 -24.23 2.93
C LEU A 67 10.11 -22.73 3.23
N TRP A 68 11.06 -22.15 3.94
CA TRP A 68 11.10 -20.74 4.24
C TRP A 68 11.16 -19.88 2.97
N GLN A 69 12.01 -20.24 2.01
CA GLN A 69 12.12 -19.54 0.72
C GLN A 69 10.83 -19.62 -0.09
N ALA A 70 10.18 -20.79 -0.13
CA ALA A 70 8.91 -20.96 -0.82
C ALA A 70 7.80 -20.11 -0.20
N GLU A 71 7.70 -20.08 1.13
CA GLU A 71 6.70 -19.27 1.83
C GLU A 71 6.97 -17.77 1.65
N LYS A 72 8.24 -17.33 1.71
CA LYS A 72 8.63 -15.97 1.43
C LYS A 72 8.21 -15.54 0.03
N ALA A 73 8.53 -16.36 -0.99
CA ALA A 73 8.14 -16.08 -2.37
C ALA A 73 6.61 -16.03 -2.55
N ARG A 74 5.86 -16.89 -1.85
CA ARG A 74 4.38 -16.88 -1.84
C ARG A 74 3.84 -15.57 -1.26
N LEU A 75 4.40 -15.11 -0.15
CA LEU A 75 3.98 -13.86 0.50
C LEU A 75 4.33 -12.64 -0.36
N GLU A 76 5.52 -12.61 -0.95
CA GLU A 76 5.93 -11.54 -1.88
C GLU A 76 5.03 -11.47 -3.11
N LYS A 77 4.70 -12.63 -3.70
CA LYS A 77 3.76 -12.70 -4.82
C LYS A 77 2.38 -12.17 -4.43
N LYS A 78 1.85 -12.62 -3.29
CA LYS A 78 0.56 -12.16 -2.77
C LYS A 78 0.55 -10.64 -2.54
N ALA A 79 1.61 -10.10 -1.93
CA ALA A 79 1.72 -8.66 -1.71
C ALA A 79 1.78 -7.86 -3.02
N ALA A 80 2.49 -8.38 -4.04
CA ALA A 80 2.54 -7.77 -5.37
C ALA A 80 1.17 -7.80 -6.07
N GLU A 81 0.44 -8.91 -5.98
CA GLU A 81 -0.93 -9.04 -6.53
C GLU A 81 -1.90 -8.08 -5.84
N GLU A 82 -1.83 -7.97 -4.51
CA GLU A 82 -2.65 -7.01 -3.74
C GLU A 82 -2.30 -5.55 -4.07
N ALA A 83 -1.02 -5.23 -4.22
CA ALA A 83 -0.58 -3.90 -4.63
C ALA A 83 -1.07 -3.55 -6.05
N ALA A 84 -0.96 -4.49 -6.99
CA ALA A 84 -1.47 -4.32 -8.35
C ALA A 84 -3.00 -4.13 -8.37
N ALA A 85 -3.74 -4.88 -7.56
CA ALA A 85 -5.20 -4.76 -7.45
C ALA A 85 -5.65 -3.40 -6.88
N ARG A 86 -4.83 -2.76 -6.05
CA ARG A 86 -5.13 -1.44 -5.45
C ARG A 86 -4.68 -0.26 -6.32
N ALA A 87 -3.74 -0.46 -7.21
CA ALA A 87 -3.10 0.63 -7.94
C ALA A 87 -4.10 1.53 -8.71
N LEU A 88 -5.06 0.97 -9.43
CA LEU A 88 -6.06 1.74 -10.15
C LEU A 88 -7.07 2.44 -9.23
N PRO A 89 -7.70 1.78 -8.24
CA PRO A 89 -8.55 2.45 -7.26
C PRO A 89 -7.83 3.59 -6.50
N ASP A 90 -6.60 3.36 -6.08
CA ASP A 90 -5.81 4.37 -5.36
C ASP A 90 -5.49 5.57 -6.25
N ALA A 91 -5.11 5.34 -7.51
CA ALA A 91 -4.88 6.41 -8.49
C ALA A 91 -6.16 7.23 -8.75
N LYS A 92 -7.31 6.58 -8.91
CA LYS A 92 -8.60 7.25 -9.05
C LYS A 92 -8.92 8.12 -7.83
N SER A 93 -8.78 7.59 -6.63
CA SER A 93 -9.03 8.32 -5.37
C SER A 93 -8.12 9.54 -5.22
N ALA A 94 -6.83 9.39 -5.52
CA ALA A 94 -5.89 10.50 -5.49
C ALA A 94 -6.25 11.59 -6.51
N LYS A 95 -6.62 11.21 -7.75
CA LYS A 95 -7.03 12.15 -8.78
C LYS A 95 -8.36 12.84 -8.45
N GLN A 96 -9.32 12.15 -7.86
CA GLN A 96 -10.56 12.76 -7.37
C GLN A 96 -10.29 13.83 -6.31
N SER A 97 -9.36 13.57 -5.40
CA SER A 97 -8.92 14.56 -4.40
C SER A 97 -8.24 15.78 -5.04
N GLU A 98 -7.41 15.56 -6.08
CA GLU A 98 -6.79 16.63 -6.86
C GLU A 98 -7.85 17.49 -7.58
N ILE A 99 -8.87 16.87 -8.17
CA ILE A 99 -9.98 17.55 -8.83
C ILE A 99 -10.77 18.40 -7.83
N GLN A 100 -11.07 17.85 -6.65
CA GLN A 100 -11.78 18.60 -5.62
C GLN A 100 -10.97 19.80 -5.11
N ASN A 101 -9.68 19.62 -4.87
CA ASN A 101 -8.79 20.72 -4.47
C ASN A 101 -8.71 21.80 -5.55
N GLY A 102 -8.64 21.39 -6.83
CA GLY A 102 -8.68 22.31 -7.98
C GLY A 102 -10.00 23.09 -8.05
N TYR A 103 -11.12 22.43 -7.83
CA TYR A 103 -12.44 23.06 -7.78
C TYR A 103 -12.51 24.12 -6.66
N ASP A 104 -12.07 23.77 -5.45
CA ASP A 104 -12.08 24.69 -4.32
C ASP A 104 -11.16 25.90 -4.58
N ALA A 105 -10.00 25.68 -5.19
CA ALA A 105 -9.09 26.75 -5.58
C ALA A 105 -9.68 27.66 -6.68
N ALA A 106 -10.38 27.09 -7.65
CA ALA A 106 -11.04 27.86 -8.71
C ALA A 106 -12.18 28.72 -8.17
N LEU A 107 -12.99 28.16 -7.28
CA LEU A 107 -14.02 28.96 -6.58
C LEU A 107 -13.38 30.08 -5.74
N ALA A 108 -12.31 29.79 -5.02
CA ALA A 108 -11.59 30.79 -4.25
C ALA A 108 -11.07 31.92 -5.15
N ALA A 109 -10.41 31.59 -6.28
CA ALA A 109 -9.91 32.57 -7.23
C ALA A 109 -11.00 33.43 -7.86
N SER A 110 -12.18 32.84 -8.12
CA SER A 110 -13.31 33.54 -8.76
C SER A 110 -14.15 34.36 -7.78
N LEU A 111 -14.21 34.00 -6.50
CA LEU A 111 -15.15 34.59 -5.55
C LEU A 111 -14.45 35.46 -4.49
N THR A 112 -13.14 35.48 -4.41
CA THR A 112 -12.41 36.30 -3.45
C THR A 112 -11.57 37.37 -4.14
N MET A 113 -11.26 38.45 -3.42
CA MET A 113 -10.24 39.40 -3.87
C MET A 113 -8.88 38.69 -3.94
N PRO A 114 -7.97 39.10 -4.85
CA PRO A 114 -6.65 38.50 -4.96
C PRO A 114 -5.94 38.51 -3.60
N ALA A 115 -5.81 37.36 -3.00
CA ALA A 115 -5.10 37.12 -1.74
C ALA A 115 -4.14 35.94 -1.90
N ALA A 116 -3.02 35.96 -1.16
CA ALA A 116 -2.00 34.92 -1.25
C ALA A 116 -2.53 33.53 -0.83
N SER A 117 -3.52 33.47 0.03
CA SER A 117 -4.12 32.22 0.53
C SER A 117 -5.53 32.51 1.04
N PRO A 118 -6.55 32.49 0.17
CA PRO A 118 -7.94 32.67 0.60
C PRO A 118 -8.38 31.49 1.48
N THR A 119 -9.09 31.83 2.57
CA THR A 119 -9.69 30.80 3.44
C THR A 119 -11.10 30.44 2.98
N ALA A 120 -11.64 29.32 3.47
CA ALA A 120 -13.02 28.94 3.22
C ALA A 120 -14.03 30.02 3.69
N GLN A 121 -13.68 30.80 4.73
CA GLN A 121 -14.46 31.92 5.21
C GLN A 121 -14.46 33.07 4.19
N ASP A 122 -13.32 33.38 3.58
CA ASP A 122 -13.23 34.44 2.54
C ASP A 122 -14.07 34.08 1.33
N VAL A 123 -14.04 32.81 0.88
CA VAL A 123 -14.89 32.29 -0.21
C VAL A 123 -16.38 32.43 0.15
N SER A 124 -16.76 32.09 1.38
CA SER A 124 -18.14 32.20 1.86
C SER A 124 -18.63 33.66 1.91
N ILE A 125 -17.77 34.57 2.37
CA ILE A 125 -18.09 36.01 2.42
C ILE A 125 -18.21 36.56 1.00
N GLY A 126 -17.26 36.24 0.10
CA GLY A 126 -17.28 36.66 -1.30
C GLY A 126 -18.53 36.18 -2.03
N ALA A 127 -18.88 34.90 -1.85
CA ALA A 127 -20.13 34.34 -2.40
C ALA A 127 -21.38 35.07 -1.88
N ALA A 128 -21.45 35.39 -0.56
CA ALA A 128 -22.57 36.09 0.03
C ALA A 128 -22.71 37.53 -0.48
N LEU A 129 -21.60 38.24 -0.67
CA LEU A 129 -21.58 39.58 -1.26
C LEU A 129 -22.03 39.53 -2.71
N LEU A 130 -21.49 38.62 -3.52
CA LEU A 130 -21.86 38.48 -4.92
C LEU A 130 -23.32 38.04 -5.09
N ALA A 131 -23.87 37.24 -4.18
CA ALA A 131 -25.28 36.86 -4.18
C ALA A 131 -26.24 38.05 -4.01
N VAL A 132 -25.80 39.13 -3.34
CA VAL A 132 -26.57 40.35 -3.17
C VAL A 132 -26.38 41.31 -4.36
N GLU A 133 -25.19 41.39 -4.91
CA GLU A 133 -24.82 42.35 -5.96
C GLU A 133 -25.14 41.81 -7.36
N ASP A 134 -24.81 40.53 -7.61
CA ASP A 134 -24.96 39.83 -8.88
C ASP A 134 -25.22 38.31 -8.67
N ALA A 135 -26.45 37.98 -8.33
CA ALA A 135 -26.82 36.57 -8.11
C ALA A 135 -26.71 35.69 -9.35
N GLU A 136 -26.88 36.27 -10.56
CA GLU A 136 -26.73 35.54 -11.83
C GLU A 136 -25.26 35.23 -12.12
N GLY A 137 -24.36 36.19 -11.85
CA GLY A 137 -22.91 36.01 -11.95
C GLY A 137 -22.40 34.95 -10.97
N LEU A 138 -22.86 34.94 -9.74
CA LEU A 138 -22.53 33.89 -8.78
C LEU A 138 -22.98 32.51 -9.27
N ALA A 139 -24.22 32.39 -9.71
CA ALA A 139 -24.78 31.14 -10.22
C ALA A 139 -23.99 30.64 -11.47
N TYR A 140 -23.59 31.56 -12.34
CA TYR A 140 -22.78 31.24 -13.54
C TYR A 140 -21.41 30.68 -13.15
N VAL A 141 -20.68 31.34 -12.24
CA VAL A 141 -19.35 30.90 -11.79
C VAL A 141 -19.43 29.51 -11.12
N GLN A 142 -20.41 29.33 -10.25
CA GLN A 142 -20.60 28.02 -9.59
C GLN A 142 -20.95 26.92 -10.60
N ALA A 143 -21.85 27.20 -11.55
CA ALA A 143 -22.22 26.23 -12.59
C ALA A 143 -21.02 25.87 -13.50
N LEU A 144 -20.22 26.89 -13.89
CA LEU A 144 -19.03 26.68 -14.73
C LEU A 144 -18.03 25.73 -14.10
N HIS A 145 -17.63 26.01 -12.85
CA HIS A 145 -16.65 25.18 -12.15
C HIS A 145 -17.22 23.81 -11.77
N SER A 146 -18.51 23.72 -11.42
CA SER A 146 -19.18 22.45 -11.14
C SER A 146 -19.24 21.56 -12.38
N ALA A 147 -19.63 22.10 -13.54
CA ALA A 147 -19.64 21.36 -14.79
C ALA A 147 -18.24 20.83 -15.13
N ARG A 148 -17.20 21.67 -14.99
CA ARG A 148 -15.83 21.25 -15.23
C ARG A 148 -15.38 20.14 -14.27
N ARG A 149 -15.71 20.25 -12.97
CA ARG A 149 -15.43 19.20 -11.99
C ARG A 149 -16.09 17.89 -12.38
N ASP A 150 -17.36 17.93 -12.75
CA ASP A 150 -18.13 16.74 -13.07
C ASP A 150 -17.59 16.06 -14.33
N ASP A 151 -17.16 16.82 -15.35
CA ASP A 151 -16.49 16.31 -16.55
C ASP A 151 -15.16 15.60 -16.20
N LEU A 152 -14.35 16.21 -15.32
CA LEU A 152 -13.09 15.63 -14.87
C LEU A 152 -13.31 14.34 -14.06
N LEU A 153 -14.30 14.33 -13.17
CA LEU A 153 -14.67 13.13 -12.42
C LEU A 153 -15.17 12.01 -13.32
N ALA A 154 -15.98 12.34 -14.34
CA ALA A 154 -16.42 11.36 -15.34
C ALA A 154 -15.26 10.78 -16.14
N ALA A 155 -14.27 11.61 -16.52
CA ALA A 155 -13.07 11.15 -17.22
C ALA A 155 -12.23 10.18 -16.33
N VAL A 156 -12.07 10.49 -15.04
CA VAL A 156 -11.38 9.60 -14.08
C VAL A 156 -12.14 8.29 -13.91
N GLU A 157 -13.46 8.33 -13.80
CA GLU A 157 -14.27 7.12 -13.64
C GLU A 157 -14.19 6.21 -14.88
N ALA A 158 -14.20 6.78 -16.07
CA ALA A 158 -14.08 6.05 -17.33
C ALA A 158 -12.66 5.49 -17.60
N ALA A 159 -11.64 5.96 -16.87
CA ALA A 159 -10.27 5.49 -17.04
C ALA A 159 -10.12 4.04 -16.54
N GLU A 160 -9.55 3.18 -17.40
CA GLU A 160 -9.35 1.75 -17.11
C GLU A 160 -7.91 1.41 -16.67
N THR A 161 -6.98 2.37 -16.77
CA THR A 161 -5.58 2.19 -16.38
C THR A 161 -5.06 3.35 -15.52
N VAL A 162 -4.01 3.10 -14.75
CA VAL A 162 -3.35 4.13 -13.93
C VAL A 162 -2.84 5.28 -14.80
N GLU A 163 -2.25 4.96 -15.95
CA GLU A 163 -1.73 5.94 -16.90
C GLU A 163 -2.85 6.83 -17.46
N ALA A 164 -4.01 6.24 -17.77
CA ALA A 164 -5.18 7.00 -18.24
C ALA A 164 -5.72 7.94 -17.14
N VAL A 165 -5.75 7.51 -15.88
CA VAL A 165 -6.10 8.37 -14.74
C VAL A 165 -5.11 9.53 -14.59
N GLN A 166 -3.81 9.24 -14.68
CA GLN A 166 -2.76 10.25 -14.56
C GLN A 166 -2.79 11.27 -15.71
N ALA A 167 -3.22 10.85 -16.90
CA ALA A 167 -3.36 11.72 -18.07
C ALA A 167 -4.50 12.75 -17.96
N VAL A 168 -5.42 12.60 -17.00
CA VAL A 168 -6.47 13.60 -16.76
C VAL A 168 -5.85 14.87 -16.19
N VAL A 169 -5.87 15.95 -16.98
CA VAL A 169 -5.32 17.25 -16.59
C VAL A 169 -6.37 18.03 -15.82
N VAL A 170 -6.06 18.35 -14.56
CA VAL A 170 -6.93 19.15 -13.68
C VAL A 170 -6.64 20.64 -13.94
N ASP A 171 -7.46 21.26 -14.77
CA ASP A 171 -7.39 22.67 -15.12
C ASP A 171 -8.80 23.26 -15.13
N TYR A 172 -8.98 24.35 -14.39
CA TYR A 172 -10.25 25.08 -14.26
C TYR A 172 -10.24 26.42 -15.00
N GLY A 173 -9.12 26.78 -15.66
CA GLY A 173 -9.00 27.98 -16.50
C GLY A 173 -9.01 29.31 -15.73
N VAL A 174 -8.52 29.33 -14.48
CA VAL A 174 -8.45 30.50 -13.59
C VAL A 174 -7.01 30.92 -13.32
#